data_275e37d592f9050fb1a1d4b7475bcbe8
#
_entry.id   275e37d592f9050fb1a1d4b7475bcbe8
#
_cell.length_a   1.000
_cell.length_b   1.000
_cell.length_c   1.000
_cell.angle_alpha   90.00
_cell.angle_beta   90.00
_cell.angle_gamma   90.00
#
_symmetry.space_group_name_H-M   'P 1'
#
loop_
_entity.id
_entity.type
_entity.pdbx_description
1 polymer ?
#
loop_
_entity_poly.entity_id
_entity_poly.type
_entity_poly.pdbx_seq_one_letter_code
_entity_poly.pdbx_strand_id
1 'polypeptide(L)'
;MAGLLSYCIKHGHWSVFEQAYLTVEIETTRGLAAQILRHRSFTFQEFSQRYADVNWLKMGIPLPELRSQDSKNRQNSIDDIPEEQQKRLQKAIGRHFYEALDLYNELIREGVAKECARFVLPLASP
;
A
#
# COMPACT_ATOMS: atom_id res chain seq x y z
N MET A 1 28.99 -16.18 -17.02
CA MET A 1 28.14 -16.25 -15.82
C MET A 1 26.65 -16.29 -16.16
N ALA A 2 26.15 -15.39 -17.02
CA ALA A 2 24.70 -15.40 -17.42
C ALA A 2 24.24 -16.75 -17.99
N GLY A 3 25.04 -17.44 -18.81
CA GLY A 3 24.68 -18.73 -19.38
C GLY A 3 24.51 -19.86 -18.33
N LEU A 4 25.30 -19.84 -17.25
CA LEU A 4 25.13 -20.81 -16.16
C LEU A 4 23.83 -20.59 -15.39
N LEU A 5 23.49 -19.35 -15.07
CA LEU A 5 22.22 -19.03 -14.40
C LEU A 5 21.02 -19.40 -15.27
N SER A 6 21.08 -19.11 -16.57
CA SER A 6 20.03 -19.51 -17.51
C SER A 6 19.90 -21.03 -17.59
N TYR A 7 21.00 -21.78 -17.55
CA TYR A 7 20.99 -23.23 -17.48
C TYR A 7 20.30 -23.73 -16.21
N CYS A 8 20.65 -23.17 -15.03
CA CYS A 8 20.06 -23.54 -13.76
C CYS A 8 18.53 -23.30 -13.76
N ILE A 9 18.08 -22.16 -14.26
CA ILE A 9 16.64 -21.84 -14.39
C ILE A 9 15.94 -22.86 -15.29
N LYS A 10 16.52 -23.13 -16.49
CA LYS A 10 15.95 -24.06 -17.47
C LYS A 10 15.79 -25.48 -16.91
N HIS A 11 16.69 -25.91 -16.04
CA HIS A 11 16.72 -27.25 -15.47
C HIS A 11 16.19 -27.36 -14.06
N GLY A 12 15.62 -26.28 -13.48
CA GLY A 12 15.01 -26.27 -12.17
C GLY A 12 16.01 -26.40 -11.00
N HIS A 13 17.26 -26.02 -11.21
CA HIS A 13 18.28 -26.02 -10.15
C HIS A 13 18.18 -24.76 -9.30
N TRP A 14 17.19 -24.71 -8.41
CA TRP A 14 16.86 -23.52 -7.65
C TRP A 14 17.77 -23.23 -6.46
N SER A 15 18.43 -24.25 -5.90
CA SER A 15 19.26 -24.12 -4.69
C SER A 15 20.41 -23.11 -4.83
N VAL A 16 20.91 -22.88 -6.04
CA VAL A 16 21.97 -21.89 -6.29
C VAL A 16 21.47 -20.45 -6.03
N PHE A 17 20.18 -20.20 -6.15
CA PHE A 17 19.56 -18.89 -5.94
C PHE A 17 19.26 -18.62 -4.47
N GLU A 18 19.24 -19.65 -3.61
CA GLU A 18 19.05 -19.51 -2.16
C GLU A 18 20.26 -18.84 -1.47
N GLN A 19 21.38 -18.70 -2.18
CA GLN A 19 22.58 -18.02 -1.69
C GLN A 19 22.56 -16.50 -1.96
N ALA A 20 21.57 -16.00 -2.68
CA ALA A 20 21.41 -14.58 -2.99
C ALA A 20 20.30 -13.97 -2.11
N TYR A 21 20.63 -12.87 -1.44
CA TYR A 21 19.70 -12.11 -0.60
C TYR A 21 19.51 -10.71 -1.19
N LEU A 22 18.28 -10.25 -1.20
CA LEU A 22 17.92 -8.92 -1.62
C LEU A 22 16.95 -8.33 -0.59
N THR A 23 17.28 -7.15 -0.10
CA THR A 23 16.37 -6.35 0.72
C THR A 23 15.84 -5.20 -0.15
N VAL A 24 14.53 -5.05 -0.20
CA VAL A 24 13.86 -3.97 -0.92
C VAL A 24 13.01 -3.15 0.04
N GLU A 25 12.99 -1.85 -0.16
CA GLU A 25 12.05 -0.95 0.47
C GLU A 25 10.81 -0.82 -0.42
N ILE A 26 9.62 -0.95 0.16
CA ILE A 26 8.35 -0.85 -0.55
C ILE A 26 7.51 0.22 0.13
N GLU A 27 7.34 1.34 -0.55
CA GLU A 27 6.40 2.38 -0.14
C GLU A 27 5.02 2.06 -0.71
N THR A 28 4.04 1.87 0.16
CA THR A 28 2.69 1.48 -0.24
C THR A 28 1.65 1.85 0.81
N THR A 29 0.38 1.61 0.52
CA THR A 29 -0.70 1.80 1.48
C THR A 29 -0.80 0.63 2.46
N ARG A 30 -1.32 0.89 3.66
CA ARG A 30 -1.54 -0.17 4.66
C ARG A 30 -2.44 -1.30 4.18
N GLY A 31 -3.42 -0.98 3.33
CA GLY A 31 -4.29 -1.99 2.71
C GLY A 31 -3.53 -2.97 1.83
N LEU A 32 -2.57 -2.47 1.03
CA LEU A 32 -1.71 -3.29 0.19
C LEU A 32 -0.61 -3.97 1.02
N ALA A 33 0.00 -3.27 1.98
CA ALA A 33 0.97 -3.86 2.90
C ALA A 33 0.42 -5.10 3.59
N ALA A 34 -0.82 -5.07 4.08
CA ALA A 34 -1.47 -6.21 4.70
C ALA A 34 -1.58 -7.44 3.78
N GLN A 35 -1.62 -7.26 2.45
CA GLN A 35 -1.60 -8.34 1.48
C GLN A 35 -0.18 -8.85 1.23
N ILE A 36 0.79 -7.94 1.10
CA ILE A 36 2.21 -8.27 0.90
C ILE A 36 2.75 -9.07 2.08
N LEU A 37 2.42 -8.67 3.31
CA LEU A 37 2.86 -9.32 4.54
C LEU A 37 2.35 -10.78 4.70
N ARG A 38 1.37 -11.22 3.90
CA ARG A 38 0.93 -12.62 3.86
C ARG A 38 1.88 -13.55 3.13
N HIS A 39 2.86 -13.03 2.41
CA HIS A 39 3.78 -13.85 1.63
C HIS A 39 4.74 -14.62 2.53
N ARG A 40 4.62 -15.96 2.54
CA ARG A 40 5.31 -16.82 3.53
C ARG A 40 6.81 -17.00 3.26
N SER A 41 7.27 -16.73 2.04
CA SER A 41 8.67 -16.93 1.64
C SER A 41 9.54 -15.70 1.88
N PHE A 42 8.97 -14.61 2.39
CA PHE A 42 9.69 -13.37 2.70
C PHE A 42 9.64 -13.07 4.19
N THR A 43 10.65 -12.35 4.65
CA THR A 43 10.66 -11.72 5.98
C THR A 43 10.45 -10.23 5.79
N PHE A 44 9.70 -9.61 6.72
CA PHE A 44 9.30 -8.22 6.60
C PHE A 44 9.63 -7.44 7.86
N GLN A 45 9.96 -6.18 7.67
CA GLN A 45 9.96 -5.17 8.72
C GLN A 45 9.03 -4.04 8.29
N GLU A 46 7.93 -3.85 8.99
CA GLU A 46 6.93 -2.83 8.69
C GLU A 46 7.14 -1.59 9.54
N PHE A 47 6.97 -0.42 8.94
CA PHE A 47 6.93 0.85 9.65
C PHE A 47 5.73 0.91 10.61
N SER A 48 5.98 1.23 11.87
CA SER A 48 4.95 1.22 12.90
C SER A 48 4.38 2.61 13.18
N GLN A 49 3.13 2.83 12.82
CA GLN A 49 2.35 4.03 13.18
C GLN A 49 2.06 4.17 14.69
N ARG A 50 2.47 3.21 15.52
CA ARG A 50 2.37 3.33 16.98
C ARG A 50 3.45 4.26 17.55
N TYR A 51 4.59 4.36 16.88
CA TYR A 51 5.76 5.07 17.37
C TYR A 51 6.06 6.34 16.56
N ALA A 52 5.82 6.33 15.27
CA ALA A 52 6.12 7.45 14.41
C ALA A 52 4.87 8.24 14.03
N ASP A 53 5.06 9.55 13.80
CA ASP A 53 4.01 10.40 13.29
C ASP A 53 3.70 10.09 11.84
N VAL A 54 2.42 10.09 11.52
CA VAL A 54 1.96 9.93 10.14
C VAL A 54 2.15 11.26 9.42
N ASN A 55 3.13 11.32 8.53
CA ASN A 55 3.40 12.53 7.74
C ASN A 55 3.06 12.30 6.26
N TRP A 56 1.78 12.35 5.94
CA TRP A 56 1.31 12.16 4.56
C TRP A 56 1.72 13.29 3.62
N LEU A 57 2.09 14.47 4.16
CA LEU A 57 2.56 15.59 3.34
C LEU A 57 3.83 15.27 2.55
N LYS A 58 4.64 14.32 3.03
CA LYS A 58 5.84 13.86 2.32
C LYS A 58 5.55 12.78 1.27
N MET A 59 4.56 11.93 1.52
CA MET A 59 4.25 10.77 0.67
C MET A 59 3.11 11.05 -0.32
N GLY A 60 2.32 12.11 -0.08
CA GLY A 60 1.10 12.41 -0.83
C GLY A 60 -0.08 11.52 -0.42
N ILE A 61 -1.28 11.93 -0.83
CA ILE A 61 -2.48 11.12 -0.65
C ILE A 61 -2.53 10.09 -1.79
N PRO A 62 -2.61 8.78 -1.48
CA PRO A 62 -2.70 7.75 -2.51
C PRO A 62 -4.10 7.78 -3.14
N LEU A 63 -4.23 8.45 -4.27
CA LEU A 63 -5.47 8.43 -5.05
C LEU A 63 -5.52 7.17 -5.90
N PRO A 64 -6.56 6.34 -5.78
CA PRO A 64 -6.67 5.14 -6.57
C PRO A 64 -6.97 5.46 -8.04
N GLU A 65 -6.50 4.62 -8.95
CA GLU A 65 -7.05 4.51 -10.28
C GLU A 65 -8.46 3.93 -10.17
N LEU A 66 -9.46 4.74 -10.53
CA LEU A 66 -10.86 4.33 -10.38
C LEU A 66 -11.30 3.51 -11.59
N ARG A 67 -11.83 2.33 -11.31
CA ARG A 67 -12.35 1.38 -12.30
C ARG A 67 -13.75 0.94 -11.93
N SER A 68 -14.59 0.62 -12.91
CA SER A 68 -15.90 0.07 -12.64
C SER A 68 -15.83 -1.42 -12.24
N GLN A 69 -16.82 -1.89 -11.49
CA GLN A 69 -16.94 -3.30 -11.14
C GLN A 69 -17.41 -4.11 -12.35
N ASP A 70 -16.69 -5.17 -12.69
CA ASP A 70 -17.15 -6.14 -13.69
C ASP A 70 -18.40 -6.88 -13.18
N SER A 71 -19.47 -6.84 -13.98
CA SER A 71 -20.76 -7.46 -13.62
C SER A 71 -20.73 -8.99 -13.65
N LYS A 72 -19.80 -9.58 -14.40
CA LYS A 72 -19.69 -11.04 -14.59
C LYS A 72 -18.63 -11.66 -13.67
N ASN A 73 -17.52 -10.97 -13.47
CA ASN A 73 -16.43 -11.44 -12.63
C ASN A 73 -16.18 -10.45 -11.49
N ARG A 74 -16.60 -10.80 -10.28
CA ARG A 74 -16.44 -9.94 -9.08
C ARG A 74 -15.00 -9.66 -8.69
N GLN A 75 -14.03 -10.40 -9.20
CA GLN A 75 -12.60 -10.20 -8.95
C GLN A 75 -11.95 -9.28 -10.00
N ASN A 76 -12.67 -8.95 -11.06
CA ASN A 76 -12.20 -8.10 -12.14
C ASN A 76 -12.76 -6.68 -12.03
N SER A 77 -12.03 -5.73 -12.63
CA SER A 77 -12.46 -4.34 -12.79
C SER A 77 -12.22 -3.88 -14.22
N ILE A 78 -13.00 -2.92 -14.69
CA ILE A 78 -12.99 -2.41 -16.07
C ILE A 78 -12.61 -0.94 -16.03
N ASP A 79 -11.64 -0.56 -16.85
CA ASP A 79 -11.20 0.83 -16.98
C ASP A 79 -12.09 1.56 -18.01
N ASP A 80 -13.31 1.91 -17.57
CA ASP A 80 -14.34 2.55 -18.40
C ASP A 80 -15.02 3.76 -17.74
N ILE A 81 -14.54 4.19 -16.56
CA ILE A 81 -15.10 5.36 -15.87
C ILE A 81 -14.67 6.64 -16.61
N PRO A 82 -15.61 7.50 -17.05
CA PRO A 82 -15.26 8.75 -17.72
C PRO A 82 -14.33 9.64 -16.87
N GLU A 83 -13.36 10.29 -17.52
CA GLU A 83 -12.34 11.10 -16.87
C GLU A 83 -12.90 12.18 -15.93
N GLU A 84 -13.98 12.85 -16.34
CA GLU A 84 -14.63 13.86 -15.50
C GLU A 84 -15.22 13.26 -14.22
N GLN A 85 -15.82 12.09 -14.32
CA GLN A 85 -16.32 11.35 -13.18
C GLN A 85 -15.18 10.87 -12.27
N GLN A 86 -14.08 10.37 -12.83
CA GLN A 86 -12.88 10.00 -12.08
C GLN A 86 -12.34 11.19 -11.27
N LYS A 87 -12.14 12.36 -11.91
CA LYS A 87 -11.67 13.58 -11.24
C LYS A 87 -12.59 14.01 -10.08
N ARG A 88 -13.91 13.96 -10.30
CA ARG A 88 -14.89 14.30 -9.25
C ARG A 88 -14.79 13.35 -8.06
N LEU A 89 -14.70 12.05 -8.31
CA LEU A 89 -14.62 11.01 -7.26
C LEU A 89 -13.27 11.04 -6.54
N GLN A 90 -12.16 11.21 -7.27
CA GLN A 90 -10.83 11.37 -6.67
C GLN A 90 -10.75 12.60 -5.76
N LYS A 91 -11.37 13.72 -6.15
CA LYS A 91 -11.48 14.90 -5.29
C LYS A 91 -12.25 14.61 -3.99
N ALA A 92 -13.32 13.82 -4.07
CA ALA A 92 -14.08 13.42 -2.88
C ALA A 92 -13.26 12.49 -1.96
N ILE A 93 -12.52 11.53 -2.53
CA ILE A 93 -11.59 10.67 -1.80
C ILE A 93 -10.51 11.51 -1.13
N GLY A 94 -9.85 12.40 -1.86
CA GLY A 94 -8.82 13.29 -1.32
C GLY A 94 -9.32 14.11 -0.13
N ARG A 95 -10.51 14.69 -0.23
CA ARG A 95 -11.13 15.43 0.88
C ARG A 95 -11.30 14.56 2.13
N HIS A 96 -11.79 13.33 1.97
CA HIS A 96 -11.94 12.39 3.09
C HIS A 96 -10.60 12.09 3.78
N PHE A 97 -9.53 11.93 3.01
CA PHE A 97 -8.19 11.76 3.59
C PHE A 97 -7.74 12.98 4.40
N TYR A 98 -7.96 14.20 3.90
CA TYR A 98 -7.61 15.42 4.65
C TYR A 98 -8.42 15.55 5.94
N GLU A 99 -9.72 15.31 5.89
CA GLU A 99 -10.59 15.33 7.07
C GLU A 99 -10.13 14.31 8.14
N ALA A 100 -9.74 13.11 7.71
CA ALA A 100 -9.22 12.08 8.60
C ALA A 100 -7.85 12.47 9.22
N LEU A 101 -6.97 13.11 8.42
CA LEU A 101 -5.68 13.58 8.90
C LEU A 101 -5.84 14.74 9.89
N ASP A 102 -6.75 15.66 9.63
CA ASP A 102 -7.05 16.77 10.53
C ASP A 102 -7.55 16.27 11.87
N LEU A 103 -8.48 15.30 11.87
CA LEU A 103 -8.96 14.65 13.09
C LEU A 103 -7.84 13.90 13.83
N TYR A 104 -6.98 13.17 13.11
CA TYR A 104 -5.81 12.52 13.70
C TYR A 104 -4.90 13.55 14.43
N ASN A 105 -4.58 14.65 13.76
CA ASN A 105 -3.74 15.71 14.32
C ASN A 105 -4.39 16.40 15.52
N GLU A 106 -5.72 16.56 15.52
CA GLU A 106 -6.47 17.07 16.66
C GLU A 106 -6.34 16.12 17.86
N LEU A 107 -6.58 14.82 17.67
CA LEU A 107 -6.44 13.82 18.73
C LEU A 107 -5.01 13.81 19.32
N ILE A 108 -3.98 13.90 18.50
CA ILE A 108 -2.59 13.99 18.97
C ILE A 108 -2.37 15.26 19.81
N ARG A 109 -2.89 16.42 19.37
CA ARG A 109 -2.77 17.69 20.12
C ARG A 109 -3.48 17.63 21.48
N GLU A 110 -4.59 16.91 21.57
CA GLU A 110 -5.33 16.65 22.81
C GLU A 110 -4.68 15.57 23.69
N GLY A 111 -3.51 15.05 23.32
CA GLY A 111 -2.75 14.08 24.11
C GLY A 111 -3.17 12.63 23.94
N VAL A 112 -4.02 12.32 22.96
CA VAL A 112 -4.40 10.94 22.66
C VAL A 112 -3.20 10.16 22.13
N ALA A 113 -2.97 8.95 22.66
CA ALA A 113 -1.88 8.10 22.23
C ALA A 113 -1.97 7.78 20.72
N LYS A 114 -0.83 7.77 20.01
CA LYS A 114 -0.77 7.48 18.56
C LYS A 114 -1.45 6.18 18.18
N GLU A 115 -1.32 5.15 19.02
CA GLU A 115 -1.96 3.85 18.81
C GLU A 115 -3.50 3.92 18.81
N CYS A 116 -4.09 4.91 19.49
CA CYS A 116 -5.53 5.17 19.50
C CYS A 116 -5.90 6.13 18.35
N ALA A 117 -5.17 7.24 18.22
CA ALA A 117 -5.45 8.25 17.21
C ALA A 117 -5.44 7.68 15.76
N ARG A 118 -4.57 6.72 15.46
CA ARG A 118 -4.49 6.07 14.14
C ARG A 118 -5.76 5.36 13.67
N PHE A 119 -6.72 5.10 14.57
CA PHE A 119 -7.97 4.43 14.22
C PHE A 119 -8.86 5.27 13.29
N VAL A 120 -8.68 6.60 13.26
CA VAL A 120 -9.42 7.47 12.35
C VAL A 120 -8.84 7.49 10.93
N LEU A 121 -7.62 6.94 10.73
CA LEU A 121 -6.95 6.95 9.44
C LEU A 121 -7.54 5.90 8.49
N PRO A 122 -7.81 6.25 7.22
CA PRO A 122 -8.26 5.29 6.22
C PRO A 122 -7.25 4.15 6.02
N LEU A 123 -7.72 2.94 5.74
CA LEU A 123 -6.86 1.78 5.48
C LEU A 123 -5.94 1.98 4.27
N ALA A 124 -6.34 2.82 3.33
CA ALA A 124 -5.52 3.20 2.19
C ALA A 124 -4.47 4.28 2.51
N SER A 125 -4.26 4.62 3.79
CA SER A 125 -3.15 5.50 4.21
C SER A 125 -1.79 4.86 3.91
N PRO A 126 -0.74 5.68 3.63
CA PRO A 126 0.63 5.19 3.56
C PRO A 126 1.11 4.56 4.86
#